data_6fd2c0b74a261d3ce7f7ed3c1a4bb20e
#
_entry.id   6fd2c0b74a261d3ce7f7ed3c1a4bb20e
#
_cell.length_a   1.000
_cell.length_b   1.000
_cell.length_c   1.000
_cell.angle_alpha   90.00
_cell.angle_beta   90.00
_cell.angle_gamma   90.00
#
_symmetry.space_group_name_H-M   'P 1'
#
loop_
_entity.id
_entity.type
_entity.pdbx_description
1 polymer ?
#
loop_
_entity_poly.entity_id
_entity_poly.type
_entity_poly.pdbx_seq_one_letter_code
_entity_poly.pdbx_strand_id
1 'polypeptide(L)'
;MPRILIVEDKDSLRTMLEEMLKAEGLTVTGVGSGSQAVERLRRGDRVDLVLTDWRLPGADGLAVLDAAIALDPTLPVLVMTAYGSIETAVEAMKHGAEDFITKPVDPDLLRLRVGRAIERRTRSRESLLFAEAQSRSMPPIIGESAAIRTVRAEVERVAATDATVLLEGESGTGKELFARAIHALSPRRNGTFVAINCAAIPETLLESELFGHERGAFTGATVRRMGKFELGDAGSVFLDEIGELSPATQGKLLRVLQERSFHRVGGTIPIEVDVRIIAASNRPLEKLVAQGLFREDLFYRVRVFPIHIPALRDRPDDIEPLIAWYLEHLPQELGRRAVQLAPAARERLRSYDWPGNVRELRNCLERAIILADESGIEEKDLRLGPEPAPGETARGETLDQARERAAQAAERIWLLRALEKAKGDRTAAAQAAGLSPRRFEAKLRENGLEEA
;
A
#
# COMPACT_ATOMS: atom_id res chain seq x y z
N MET A 1 -14.51 16.66 16.25
CA MET A 1 -15.96 16.40 16.10
C MET A 1 -16.37 16.75 14.67
N PRO A 2 -17.09 15.88 13.95
CA PRO A 2 -17.57 16.16 12.60
C PRO A 2 -18.54 17.34 12.60
N ARG A 3 -18.47 18.16 11.52
CA ARG A 3 -19.30 19.36 11.35
C ARG A 3 -20.31 19.14 10.24
N ILE A 4 -21.58 19.30 10.59
CA ILE A 4 -22.70 19.11 9.65
C ILE A 4 -23.32 20.46 9.32
N LEU A 5 -23.52 20.70 8.04
CA LEU A 5 -24.33 21.81 7.53
C LEU A 5 -25.72 21.30 7.18
N ILE A 6 -26.76 21.80 7.89
CA ILE A 6 -28.17 21.51 7.59
C ILE A 6 -28.76 22.69 6.81
N VAL A 7 -29.41 22.38 5.69
CA VAL A 7 -30.08 23.36 4.85
C VAL A 7 -31.56 23.00 4.74
N GLU A 8 -32.39 23.71 5.48
CA GLU A 8 -33.84 23.47 5.61
C GLU A 8 -34.55 24.78 5.84
N ASP A 9 -35.56 25.10 5.05
CA ASP A 9 -36.29 26.36 5.10
C ASP A 9 -37.29 26.43 6.29
N LYS A 10 -37.82 25.26 6.73
CA LYS A 10 -38.74 25.17 7.85
C LYS A 10 -37.99 25.17 9.17
N ASP A 11 -38.13 26.27 9.94
CA ASP A 11 -37.43 26.46 11.23
C ASP A 11 -37.66 25.32 12.19
N SER A 12 -38.91 24.82 12.31
CA SER A 12 -39.25 23.74 13.23
C SER A 12 -38.50 22.43 12.91
N LEU A 13 -38.45 22.06 11.61
CA LEU A 13 -37.75 20.87 11.16
C LEU A 13 -36.23 21.04 11.28
N ARG A 14 -35.70 22.20 10.91
CA ARG A 14 -34.29 22.53 11.06
C ARG A 14 -33.83 22.41 12.51
N THR A 15 -34.55 23.02 13.46
CA THR A 15 -34.25 22.95 14.89
C THR A 15 -34.28 21.51 15.40
N MET A 16 -35.32 20.74 15.06
CA MET A 16 -35.41 19.33 15.42
C MET A 16 -34.21 18.51 14.91
N LEU A 17 -33.81 18.68 13.64
CA LEU A 17 -32.65 17.99 13.06
C LEU A 17 -31.35 18.41 13.74
N GLU A 18 -31.19 19.70 14.05
CA GLU A 18 -30.01 20.20 14.78
C GLU A 18 -29.90 19.59 16.17
N GLU A 19 -30.99 19.60 16.96
CA GLU A 19 -31.01 19.03 18.31
C GLU A 19 -30.68 17.55 18.29
N MET A 20 -31.28 16.81 17.38
CA MET A 20 -31.08 15.37 17.24
C MET A 20 -29.63 15.02 16.90
N LEU A 21 -29.03 15.72 15.94
CA LEU A 21 -27.63 15.42 15.54
C LEU A 21 -26.61 15.98 16.56
N LYS A 22 -26.93 17.05 17.29
CA LYS A 22 -26.14 17.53 18.44
C LYS A 22 -26.12 16.53 19.59
N ALA A 23 -27.25 15.84 19.83
CA ALA A 23 -27.33 14.78 20.84
C ALA A 23 -26.41 13.59 20.54
N GLU A 24 -26.08 13.35 19.27
CA GLU A 24 -25.10 12.35 18.82
C GLU A 24 -23.62 12.85 18.91
N GLY A 25 -23.37 13.99 19.52
CA GLY A 25 -22.01 14.55 19.68
C GLY A 25 -21.46 15.23 18.42
N LEU A 26 -22.32 15.61 17.46
CA LEU A 26 -21.91 16.25 16.23
C LEU A 26 -21.99 17.78 16.36
N THR A 27 -21.11 18.49 15.67
CA THR A 27 -21.20 19.97 15.56
C THR A 27 -22.12 20.32 14.40
N VAL A 28 -23.26 20.96 14.67
CA VAL A 28 -24.27 21.20 13.66
C VAL A 28 -24.49 22.70 13.48
N THR A 29 -24.55 23.13 12.22
CA THR A 29 -24.92 24.49 11.80
C THR A 29 -26.07 24.42 10.84
N GLY A 30 -27.19 25.08 11.15
CA GLY A 30 -28.35 25.16 10.26
C GLY A 30 -28.44 26.49 9.55
N VAL A 31 -28.93 26.46 8.31
CA VAL A 31 -29.27 27.63 7.50
C VAL A 31 -30.64 27.45 6.85
N GLY A 32 -31.37 28.54 6.64
CA GLY A 32 -32.75 28.53 6.14
C GLY A 32 -32.87 28.64 4.62
N SER A 33 -31.76 28.75 3.87
CA SER A 33 -31.82 28.86 2.41
C SER A 33 -30.58 28.27 1.73
N GLY A 34 -30.78 27.80 0.49
CA GLY A 34 -29.67 27.28 -0.31
C GLY A 34 -28.63 28.35 -0.63
N SER A 35 -29.03 29.62 -0.81
CA SER A 35 -28.08 30.71 -1.03
C SER A 35 -27.12 30.91 0.14
N GLN A 36 -27.59 30.82 1.36
CA GLN A 36 -26.75 30.90 2.56
C GLN A 36 -25.80 29.70 2.64
N ALA A 37 -26.26 28.50 2.27
CA ALA A 37 -25.44 27.32 2.25
C ALA A 37 -24.29 27.43 1.23
N VAL A 38 -24.63 27.83 -0.03
CA VAL A 38 -23.64 28.05 -1.10
C VAL A 38 -22.59 29.10 -0.71
N GLU A 39 -23.04 30.21 -0.07
CA GLU A 39 -22.12 31.25 0.39
C GLU A 39 -21.16 30.73 1.46
N ARG A 40 -21.62 29.95 2.44
CA ARG A 40 -20.77 29.33 3.45
C ARG A 40 -19.78 28.34 2.86
N LEU A 41 -20.21 27.49 1.94
CA LEU A 41 -19.34 26.55 1.24
C LEU A 41 -18.26 27.30 0.44
N ARG A 42 -18.60 28.38 -0.26
CA ARG A 42 -17.64 29.21 -1.03
C ARG A 42 -16.65 29.96 -0.13
N ARG A 43 -17.03 30.32 1.10
CA ARG A 43 -16.13 30.94 2.09
C ARG A 43 -15.11 29.95 2.64
N GLY A 44 -15.26 28.64 2.36
CA GLY A 44 -14.38 27.58 2.85
C GLY A 44 -14.67 27.18 4.31
N ASP A 45 -15.91 27.38 4.78
CA ASP A 45 -16.32 26.87 6.10
C ASP A 45 -16.06 25.35 6.15
N ARG A 46 -15.42 24.92 7.22
CA ARG A 46 -15.12 23.49 7.38
C ARG A 46 -16.39 22.69 7.64
N VAL A 47 -16.79 21.89 6.66
CA VAL A 47 -17.99 21.04 6.69
C VAL A 47 -17.56 19.60 6.39
N ASP A 48 -18.07 18.64 7.14
CA ASP A 48 -17.78 17.22 7.01
C ASP A 48 -18.96 16.43 6.39
N LEU A 49 -20.17 17.00 6.39
CA LEU A 49 -21.37 16.47 5.73
C LEU A 49 -22.36 17.62 5.49
N VAL A 50 -23.04 17.59 4.36
CA VAL A 50 -24.17 18.47 4.05
C VAL A 50 -25.46 17.65 4.07
N LEU A 51 -26.47 18.11 4.82
CA LEU A 51 -27.83 17.60 4.79
C LEU A 51 -28.73 18.71 4.24
N THR A 52 -29.27 18.55 3.04
CA THR A 52 -30.02 19.62 2.37
C THR A 52 -31.43 19.17 1.94
N ASP A 53 -32.41 20.02 2.12
CA ASP A 53 -33.68 19.85 1.39
C ASP A 53 -33.46 20.03 -0.08
N TRP A 54 -34.17 19.28 -0.90
CA TRP A 54 -34.19 19.45 -2.36
C TRP A 54 -34.87 20.77 -2.79
N ARG A 55 -35.94 21.12 -2.09
CA ARG A 55 -36.74 22.35 -2.39
C ARG A 55 -36.44 23.43 -1.37
N LEU A 56 -35.67 24.41 -1.77
CA LEU A 56 -35.26 25.54 -0.94
C LEU A 56 -35.59 26.88 -1.63
N PRO A 57 -35.82 27.94 -0.88
CA PRO A 57 -35.96 29.28 -1.44
C PRO A 57 -34.63 29.81 -1.96
N GLY A 58 -34.64 30.43 -3.10
CA GLY A 58 -33.45 30.99 -3.77
C GLY A 58 -32.66 29.96 -4.57
N ALA A 59 -31.55 29.47 -4.02
CA ALA A 59 -30.81 28.33 -4.61
C ALA A 59 -31.44 27.03 -4.11
N ASP A 60 -31.74 26.11 -5.01
CA ASP A 60 -32.31 24.79 -4.69
C ASP A 60 -31.29 23.82 -4.12
N GLY A 61 -31.72 22.63 -3.73
CA GLY A 61 -30.83 21.58 -3.17
C GLY A 61 -29.79 21.09 -4.18
N LEU A 62 -30.09 21.18 -5.49
CA LEU A 62 -29.13 20.84 -6.54
C LEU A 62 -27.97 21.84 -6.57
N ALA A 63 -28.26 23.15 -6.48
CA ALA A 63 -27.21 24.16 -6.42
C ALA A 63 -26.33 24.04 -5.17
N VAL A 64 -26.88 23.57 -4.04
CA VAL A 64 -26.10 23.25 -2.83
C VAL A 64 -25.22 22.03 -3.04
N LEU A 65 -25.74 20.99 -3.68
CA LEU A 65 -25.00 19.77 -4.03
C LEU A 65 -23.82 20.07 -4.95
N ASP A 66 -24.06 20.83 -6.05
CA ASP A 66 -23.03 21.22 -6.99
C ASP A 66 -21.94 22.08 -6.33
N ALA A 67 -22.32 23.01 -5.44
CA ALA A 67 -21.38 23.83 -4.69
C ALA A 67 -20.54 23.00 -3.69
N ALA A 68 -21.14 21.99 -3.07
CA ALA A 68 -20.45 21.09 -2.16
C ALA A 68 -19.41 20.21 -2.90
N ILE A 69 -19.79 19.63 -4.04
CA ILE A 69 -18.92 18.81 -4.90
C ILE A 69 -17.78 19.65 -5.49
N ALA A 70 -18.07 20.89 -5.90
CA ALA A 70 -17.04 21.79 -6.43
C ALA A 70 -16.01 22.21 -5.36
N LEU A 71 -16.43 22.31 -4.09
CA LEU A 71 -15.52 22.59 -2.97
C LEU A 71 -14.63 21.38 -2.63
N ASP A 72 -15.26 20.22 -2.51
CA ASP A 72 -14.61 18.97 -2.14
C ASP A 72 -15.40 17.79 -2.71
N PRO A 73 -14.91 17.13 -3.79
CA PRO A 73 -15.59 15.98 -4.40
C PRO A 73 -15.85 14.81 -3.44
N THR A 74 -15.18 14.79 -2.28
CA THR A 74 -15.36 13.77 -1.25
C THR A 74 -16.35 14.18 -0.17
N LEU A 75 -16.92 15.41 -0.21
CA LEU A 75 -17.88 15.90 0.77
C LEU A 75 -19.23 15.21 0.59
N PRO A 76 -19.68 14.36 1.52
CA PRO A 76 -20.95 13.68 1.38
C PRO A 76 -22.11 14.67 1.50
N VAL A 77 -23.04 14.58 0.56
CA VAL A 77 -24.29 15.35 0.57
C VAL A 77 -25.46 14.38 0.67
N LEU A 78 -26.24 14.50 1.73
CA LEU A 78 -27.50 13.78 1.91
C LEU A 78 -28.65 14.73 1.52
N VAL A 79 -29.52 14.26 0.66
CA VAL A 79 -30.65 15.07 0.14
C VAL A 79 -31.95 14.63 0.80
N MET A 80 -32.71 15.57 1.36
CA MET A 80 -34.05 15.31 1.90
C MET A 80 -35.09 15.58 0.78
N THR A 81 -35.99 14.63 0.54
CA THR A 81 -37.01 14.70 -0.51
C THR A 81 -38.40 14.49 0.06
N ALA A 82 -39.42 15.10 -0.58
CA ALA A 82 -40.82 14.87 -0.19
C ALA A 82 -41.27 13.45 -0.55
N TYR A 83 -42.25 12.94 0.18
CA TYR A 83 -42.83 11.60 -0.03
C TYR A 83 -43.32 11.43 -1.48
N GLY A 84 -42.84 10.39 -2.17
CA GLY A 84 -43.26 9.99 -3.52
C GLY A 84 -42.42 10.50 -4.69
N SER A 85 -41.36 11.30 -4.49
CA SER A 85 -40.49 11.80 -5.58
C SER A 85 -39.30 10.92 -5.86
N ILE A 86 -39.53 9.72 -6.38
CA ILE A 86 -38.46 8.80 -6.84
C ILE A 86 -37.60 9.49 -7.91
N GLU A 87 -38.21 10.27 -8.78
CA GLU A 87 -37.53 11.04 -9.82
C GLU A 87 -36.49 12.01 -9.24
N THR A 88 -36.85 12.76 -8.20
CA THR A 88 -35.96 13.70 -7.50
C THR A 88 -34.79 12.99 -6.82
N ALA A 89 -35.06 11.85 -6.20
CA ALA A 89 -34.00 11.03 -5.58
C ALA A 89 -33.00 10.49 -6.63
N VAL A 90 -33.52 10.03 -7.78
CA VAL A 90 -32.68 9.57 -8.90
C VAL A 90 -31.86 10.71 -9.49
N GLU A 91 -32.44 11.91 -9.60
CA GLU A 91 -31.74 13.10 -10.07
C GLU A 91 -30.61 13.50 -9.12
N ALA A 92 -30.88 13.59 -7.82
CA ALA A 92 -29.86 13.86 -6.82
C ALA A 92 -28.68 12.85 -6.89
N MET A 93 -28.98 11.55 -7.01
CA MET A 93 -27.95 10.51 -7.14
C MET A 93 -27.13 10.62 -8.43
N LYS A 94 -27.75 11.02 -9.55
CA LYS A 94 -27.03 11.27 -10.81
C LYS A 94 -26.08 12.46 -10.71
N HIS A 95 -26.41 13.46 -9.91
CA HIS A 95 -25.57 14.63 -9.65
C HIS A 95 -24.52 14.39 -8.55
N GLY A 96 -24.41 13.18 -8.00
CA GLY A 96 -23.36 12.83 -7.08
C GLY A 96 -23.72 12.94 -5.59
N ALA A 97 -25.02 13.04 -5.25
CA ALA A 97 -25.43 12.92 -3.86
C ALA A 97 -25.01 11.55 -3.27
N GLU A 98 -24.57 11.53 -2.03
CA GLU A 98 -24.18 10.30 -1.33
C GLU A 98 -25.38 9.39 -1.07
N ASP A 99 -26.51 9.98 -0.65
CA ASP A 99 -27.76 9.28 -0.39
C ASP A 99 -28.93 10.28 -0.30
N PHE A 100 -30.16 9.76 -0.19
CA PHE A 100 -31.34 10.58 0.03
C PHE A 100 -32.17 10.09 1.21
N ILE A 101 -32.96 11.00 1.79
CA ILE A 101 -33.85 10.72 2.94
C ILE A 101 -35.24 11.24 2.60
N THR A 102 -36.27 10.41 2.73
CA THR A 102 -37.63 10.82 2.47
C THR A 102 -38.26 11.53 3.69
N LYS A 103 -38.99 12.61 3.47
CA LYS A 103 -39.83 13.27 4.47
C LYS A 103 -41.18 12.55 4.61
N PRO A 104 -41.70 12.27 5.83
CA PRO A 104 -41.18 12.71 7.11
C PRO A 104 -39.88 11.97 7.48
N VAL A 105 -38.91 12.70 8.08
CA VAL A 105 -37.59 12.17 8.39
C VAL A 105 -37.72 11.20 9.58
N ASP A 106 -37.35 9.95 9.33
CA ASP A 106 -37.20 8.94 10.38
C ASP A 106 -35.88 9.18 11.13
N PRO A 107 -35.92 9.42 12.45
CA PRO A 107 -34.73 9.69 13.26
C PRO A 107 -33.67 8.60 13.21
N ASP A 108 -34.06 7.32 13.25
CA ASP A 108 -33.12 6.20 13.30
C ASP A 108 -32.46 6.00 11.92
N LEU A 109 -33.22 6.16 10.86
CA LEU A 109 -32.70 6.11 9.49
C LEU A 109 -31.73 7.27 9.22
N LEU A 110 -32.03 8.49 9.69
CA LEU A 110 -31.15 9.63 9.55
C LEU A 110 -29.81 9.39 10.28
N ARG A 111 -29.86 8.97 11.55
CA ARG A 111 -28.66 8.63 12.33
C ARG A 111 -27.78 7.62 11.61
N LEU A 112 -28.37 6.55 11.11
CA LEU A 112 -27.67 5.49 10.38
C LEU A 112 -26.97 6.03 9.13
N ARG A 113 -27.68 6.84 8.32
CA ARG A 113 -27.14 7.39 7.05
C ARG A 113 -26.07 8.43 7.29
N VAL A 114 -26.28 9.36 8.23
CA VAL A 114 -25.27 10.35 8.63
C VAL A 114 -24.02 9.66 9.19
N GLY A 115 -24.18 8.69 10.08
CA GLY A 115 -23.05 7.92 10.62
C GLY A 115 -22.22 7.24 9.53
N ARG A 116 -22.87 6.54 8.58
CA ARG A 116 -22.19 5.86 7.47
C ARG A 116 -21.47 6.85 6.55
N ALA A 117 -22.08 7.98 6.23
CA ALA A 117 -21.48 8.99 5.37
C ALA A 117 -20.23 9.62 6.01
N ILE A 118 -20.29 9.95 7.30
CA ILE A 118 -19.15 10.47 8.07
C ILE A 118 -18.04 9.41 8.16
N GLU A 119 -18.36 8.17 8.49
CA GLU A 119 -17.37 7.07 8.58
C GLU A 119 -16.65 6.86 7.24
N ARG A 120 -17.40 6.84 6.12
CA ARG A 120 -16.84 6.73 4.77
C ARG A 120 -15.89 7.89 4.46
N ARG A 121 -16.29 9.14 4.76
CA ARG A 121 -15.43 10.32 4.58
C ARG A 121 -14.16 10.23 5.41
N THR A 122 -14.28 9.85 6.68
CA THR A 122 -13.13 9.71 7.58
C THR A 122 -12.12 8.70 7.04
N ARG A 123 -12.58 7.52 6.60
CA ARG A 123 -11.72 6.50 5.99
C ARG A 123 -11.07 6.98 4.69
N SER A 124 -11.81 7.66 3.83
CA SER A 124 -11.26 8.23 2.59
C SER A 124 -10.21 9.29 2.88
N ARG A 125 -10.44 10.15 3.87
CA ARG A 125 -9.52 11.20 4.29
C ARG A 125 -8.27 10.64 4.98
N GLU A 126 -8.41 9.62 5.83
CA GLU A 126 -7.29 8.92 6.44
C GLU A 126 -6.44 8.24 5.36
N SER A 127 -7.05 7.60 4.37
CA SER A 127 -6.35 7.02 3.23
C SER A 127 -5.59 8.07 2.40
N LEU A 128 -6.19 9.24 2.18
CA LEU A 128 -5.52 10.36 1.49
C LEU A 128 -4.39 10.95 2.33
N LEU A 129 -4.59 11.14 3.63
CA LEU A 129 -3.54 11.64 4.54
C LEU A 129 -2.39 10.63 4.67
N PHE A 130 -2.67 9.33 4.67
CA PHE A 130 -1.65 8.27 4.63
C PHE A 130 -0.86 8.32 3.30
N ALA A 131 -1.54 8.50 2.19
CA ALA A 131 -0.92 8.66 0.87
C ALA A 131 -0.08 9.97 0.79
N GLU A 132 -0.58 11.07 1.33
CA GLU A 132 0.14 12.34 1.41
C GLU A 132 1.33 12.31 2.38
N ALA A 133 1.19 11.66 3.54
CA ALA A 133 2.29 11.47 4.47
C ALA A 133 3.40 10.59 3.87
N GLN A 134 3.03 9.54 3.15
CA GLN A 134 4.00 8.73 2.39
C GLN A 134 4.67 9.50 1.25
N SER A 135 3.99 10.45 0.61
CA SER A 135 4.60 11.25 -0.46
C SER A 135 5.46 12.42 0.07
N ARG A 136 5.21 12.92 1.28
CA ARG A 136 6.01 14.00 1.90
C ARG A 136 7.31 13.54 2.56
N SER A 137 7.46 12.27 2.87
CA SER A 137 8.69 11.69 3.45
C SER A 137 9.24 10.62 2.53
N MET A 138 9.60 11.02 1.30
CA MET A 138 10.31 10.11 0.40
C MET A 138 11.71 9.84 0.97
N PRO A 139 12.04 8.59 1.35
CA PRO A 139 13.41 8.29 1.73
C PRO A 139 14.32 8.57 0.53
N PRO A 140 15.47 9.22 0.75
CA PRO A 140 16.37 9.57 -0.32
C PRO A 140 16.88 8.29 -1.02
N ILE A 141 17.11 8.40 -2.33
CA ILE A 141 17.83 7.37 -3.06
C ILE A 141 19.31 7.47 -2.63
N ILE A 142 19.75 6.51 -1.82
CA ILE A 142 21.13 6.47 -1.32
C ILE A 142 22.01 5.76 -2.34
N GLY A 143 23.23 6.29 -2.52
CA GLY A 143 24.26 5.74 -3.41
C GLY A 143 24.93 6.81 -4.25
N GLU A 144 26.22 6.62 -4.53
CA GLU A 144 27.09 7.54 -5.28
C GLU A 144 27.84 6.83 -6.43
N SER A 145 27.60 5.53 -6.63
CA SER A 145 28.21 4.79 -7.73
C SER A 145 27.87 5.40 -9.09
N ALA A 146 28.74 5.20 -10.07
CA ALA A 146 28.50 5.67 -11.43
C ALA A 146 27.20 5.09 -12.00
N ALA A 147 26.87 3.84 -11.65
CA ALA A 147 25.66 3.17 -12.07
C ALA A 147 24.41 3.88 -11.55
N ILE A 148 24.33 4.21 -10.25
CA ILE A 148 23.18 4.92 -9.67
C ILE A 148 23.08 6.37 -10.15
N ARG A 149 24.21 7.04 -10.37
CA ARG A 149 24.20 8.39 -10.96
C ARG A 149 23.57 8.40 -12.34
N THR A 150 23.88 7.41 -13.18
CA THR A 150 23.26 7.25 -14.51
C THR A 150 21.74 7.06 -14.37
N VAL A 151 21.29 6.16 -13.49
CA VAL A 151 19.85 5.93 -13.24
C VAL A 151 19.15 7.22 -12.76
N ARG A 152 19.79 7.99 -11.87
CA ARG A 152 19.23 9.29 -11.41
C ARG A 152 19.08 10.27 -12.57
N ALA A 153 20.08 10.39 -13.44
CA ALA A 153 20.01 11.27 -14.60
C ALA A 153 18.89 10.86 -15.58
N GLU A 154 18.67 9.55 -15.77
CA GLU A 154 17.55 9.04 -16.56
C GLU A 154 16.20 9.37 -15.91
N VAL A 155 16.07 9.19 -14.58
CA VAL A 155 14.88 9.52 -13.81
C VAL A 155 14.56 11.02 -13.93
N GLU A 156 15.51 11.91 -13.73
CA GLU A 156 15.34 13.37 -13.88
C GLU A 156 14.88 13.74 -15.29
N ARG A 157 15.50 13.15 -16.30
CA ARG A 157 15.15 13.39 -17.72
C ARG A 157 13.73 12.96 -18.05
N VAL A 158 13.32 11.74 -17.64
CA VAL A 158 12.00 11.21 -17.96
C VAL A 158 10.90 11.82 -17.09
N ALA A 159 11.24 12.26 -15.89
CA ALA A 159 10.28 12.87 -14.96
C ALA A 159 9.60 14.10 -15.57
N ALA A 160 10.33 14.90 -16.36
CA ALA A 160 9.80 16.10 -17.02
C ALA A 160 8.74 15.81 -18.10
N THR A 161 8.52 14.54 -18.46
CA THR A 161 7.60 14.11 -19.53
C THR A 161 6.45 13.29 -18.96
N ASP A 162 5.38 13.08 -19.75
CA ASP A 162 4.29 12.15 -19.44
C ASP A 162 4.49 10.74 -20.03
N ALA A 163 5.71 10.43 -20.50
CA ALA A 163 6.01 9.11 -21.06
C ALA A 163 5.80 7.99 -20.03
N THR A 164 5.31 6.85 -20.50
CA THR A 164 5.27 5.63 -19.69
C THR A 164 6.69 5.16 -19.40
N VAL A 165 6.97 4.81 -18.15
CA VAL A 165 8.28 4.36 -17.69
C VAL A 165 8.20 2.90 -17.26
N LEU A 166 9.16 2.10 -17.71
CA LEU A 166 9.35 0.73 -17.24
C LEU A 166 10.62 0.63 -16.40
N LEU A 167 10.48 0.36 -15.10
CA LEU A 167 11.60 0.11 -14.19
C LEU A 167 11.91 -1.38 -14.17
N GLU A 168 13.09 -1.75 -14.68
CA GLU A 168 13.57 -3.12 -14.72
C GLU A 168 14.67 -3.31 -13.67
N GLY A 169 14.64 -4.43 -12.95
CA GLY A 169 15.65 -4.75 -11.95
C GLY A 169 15.17 -5.82 -10.98
N GLU A 170 16.13 -6.46 -10.32
CA GLU A 170 15.86 -7.52 -9.36
C GLU A 170 14.95 -7.09 -8.22
N SER A 171 14.35 -8.06 -7.52
CA SER A 171 13.58 -7.77 -6.32
C SER A 171 14.47 -7.11 -5.26
N GLY A 172 13.92 -6.10 -4.57
CA GLY A 172 14.65 -5.41 -3.50
C GLY A 172 15.64 -4.34 -3.94
N THR A 173 15.79 -4.02 -5.24
CA THR A 173 16.68 -2.96 -5.75
C THR A 173 16.19 -1.54 -5.48
N GLY A 174 14.90 -1.37 -5.07
CA GLY A 174 14.31 -0.07 -4.75
C GLY A 174 13.45 0.52 -5.87
N LYS A 175 12.91 -0.26 -6.81
CA LYS A 175 12.08 0.19 -7.94
C LYS A 175 10.99 1.18 -7.52
N GLU A 176 10.29 0.94 -6.41
CA GLU A 176 9.27 1.85 -5.90
C GLU A 176 9.81 3.24 -5.51
N LEU A 177 11.04 3.32 -4.94
CA LEU A 177 11.67 4.61 -4.62
C LEU A 177 11.93 5.43 -5.87
N PHE A 178 12.39 4.79 -6.95
CA PHE A 178 12.57 5.44 -8.24
C PHE A 178 11.24 5.86 -8.86
N ALA A 179 10.19 5.05 -8.76
CA ALA A 179 8.86 5.44 -9.23
C ALA A 179 8.32 6.67 -8.50
N ARG A 180 8.49 6.72 -7.18
CA ARG A 180 8.14 7.90 -6.36
C ARG A 180 8.97 9.13 -6.73
N ALA A 181 10.27 8.96 -7.01
CA ALA A 181 11.13 10.04 -7.48
C ALA A 181 10.68 10.60 -8.83
N ILE A 182 10.33 9.73 -9.79
CA ILE A 182 9.78 10.13 -11.08
C ILE A 182 8.51 10.96 -10.91
N HIS A 183 7.60 10.54 -10.03
CA HIS A 183 6.37 11.29 -9.75
C HIS A 183 6.68 12.65 -9.10
N ALA A 184 7.52 12.67 -8.06
CA ALA A 184 7.86 13.89 -7.30
C ALA A 184 8.57 14.96 -8.15
N LEU A 185 9.35 14.54 -9.16
CA LEU A 185 10.03 15.43 -10.10
C LEU A 185 9.19 15.77 -11.33
N SER A 186 7.97 15.21 -11.45
CA SER A 186 7.11 15.39 -12.64
C SER A 186 6.23 16.64 -12.54
N PRO A 187 5.64 17.08 -13.68
CA PRO A 187 4.56 18.07 -13.68
C PRO A 187 3.35 17.67 -12.82
N ARG A 188 3.16 16.35 -12.61
CA ARG A 188 2.06 15.76 -11.82
C ARG A 188 2.36 15.60 -10.33
N ARG A 189 3.45 16.17 -9.83
CA ARG A 189 3.90 16.05 -8.42
C ARG A 189 2.87 16.43 -7.35
N ASN A 190 1.91 17.28 -7.72
CA ASN A 190 0.80 17.68 -6.84
C ASN A 190 -0.42 16.76 -6.94
N GLY A 191 -0.44 15.85 -7.91
CA GLY A 191 -1.46 14.83 -8.08
C GLY A 191 -1.22 13.61 -7.17
N THR A 192 -2.16 12.68 -7.21
CA THR A 192 -2.07 11.46 -6.40
C THR A 192 -1.04 10.48 -6.98
N PHE A 193 -0.19 9.91 -6.11
CA PHE A 193 0.63 8.75 -6.45
C PHE A 193 -0.02 7.47 -5.91
N VAL A 194 -0.53 6.63 -6.81
CA VAL A 194 -1.21 5.38 -6.45
C VAL A 194 -0.30 4.21 -6.79
N ALA A 195 0.18 3.49 -5.76
CA ALA A 195 0.98 2.28 -5.94
C ALA A 195 0.13 1.03 -5.77
N ILE A 196 0.37 0.03 -6.61
CA ILE A 196 -0.22 -1.30 -6.52
C ILE A 196 0.83 -2.36 -6.86
N ASN A 197 0.95 -3.37 -6.01
CA ASN A 197 1.78 -4.55 -6.28
C ASN A 197 0.89 -5.65 -6.85
N CYS A 198 1.09 -5.98 -8.13
CA CYS A 198 0.26 -6.95 -8.84
C CYS A 198 0.47 -8.40 -8.36
N ALA A 199 1.63 -8.70 -7.78
CA ALA A 199 1.92 -10.02 -7.22
C ALA A 199 1.32 -10.24 -5.82
N ALA A 200 1.05 -9.16 -5.06
CA ALA A 200 0.55 -9.25 -3.69
C ALA A 200 -0.97 -9.49 -3.58
N ILE A 201 -1.71 -9.32 -4.69
CA ILE A 201 -3.17 -9.38 -4.72
C ILE A 201 -3.59 -10.63 -5.52
N PRO A 202 -4.50 -11.46 -5.01
CA PRO A 202 -5.05 -12.56 -5.78
C PRO A 202 -5.63 -12.09 -7.12
N GLU A 203 -5.40 -12.84 -8.19
CA GLU A 203 -5.81 -12.49 -9.56
C GLU A 203 -7.28 -12.08 -9.66
N THR A 204 -8.16 -12.82 -8.97
CA THR A 204 -9.60 -12.56 -8.92
C THR A 204 -9.99 -11.21 -8.33
N LEU A 205 -9.15 -10.63 -7.49
CA LEU A 205 -9.37 -9.32 -6.85
C LEU A 205 -8.58 -8.20 -7.53
N LEU A 206 -7.47 -8.53 -8.19
CA LEU A 206 -6.58 -7.54 -8.80
C LEU A 206 -7.30 -6.69 -9.85
N GLU A 207 -8.13 -7.33 -10.68
CA GLU A 207 -8.92 -6.63 -11.68
C GLU A 207 -9.89 -5.63 -11.05
N SER A 208 -10.56 -6.02 -9.97
CA SER A 208 -11.46 -5.16 -9.20
C SER A 208 -10.71 -4.03 -8.47
N GLU A 209 -9.50 -4.28 -7.97
CA GLU A 209 -8.68 -3.22 -7.35
C GLU A 209 -8.20 -2.20 -8.39
N LEU A 210 -7.76 -2.66 -9.57
CA LEU A 210 -7.28 -1.76 -10.63
C LEU A 210 -8.40 -0.92 -11.25
N PHE A 211 -9.49 -1.56 -11.66
CA PHE A 211 -10.55 -0.93 -12.48
C PHE A 211 -11.83 -0.60 -11.70
N GLY A 212 -11.92 -1.02 -10.41
CA GLY A 212 -13.15 -0.90 -9.65
C GLY A 212 -14.23 -1.90 -10.10
N HIS A 213 -15.36 -1.89 -9.41
CA HIS A 213 -16.49 -2.75 -9.74
C HIS A 213 -17.82 -2.07 -9.49
N GLU A 214 -18.82 -2.47 -10.26
CA GLU A 214 -20.22 -2.11 -10.04
C GLU A 214 -20.85 -3.09 -9.03
N ARG A 215 -21.93 -2.65 -8.39
CA ARG A 215 -22.71 -3.51 -7.49
C ARG A 215 -23.20 -4.76 -8.23
N GLY A 216 -22.95 -5.95 -7.67
CA GLY A 216 -23.36 -7.21 -8.26
C GLY A 216 -22.40 -7.78 -9.31
N ALA A 217 -21.24 -7.19 -9.53
CA ALA A 217 -20.26 -7.63 -10.52
C ALA A 217 -19.73 -9.06 -10.25
N PHE A 218 -19.66 -9.46 -8.98
CA PHE A 218 -19.27 -10.80 -8.52
C PHE A 218 -19.88 -11.10 -7.16
N THR A 219 -19.77 -12.33 -6.70
CA THR A 219 -20.23 -12.77 -5.36
C THR A 219 -19.46 -12.01 -4.28
N GLY A 220 -20.16 -11.12 -3.54
CA GLY A 220 -19.56 -10.23 -2.54
C GLY A 220 -19.46 -8.76 -2.95
N ALA A 221 -19.73 -8.39 -4.21
CA ALA A 221 -19.80 -7.00 -4.66
C ALA A 221 -21.13 -6.34 -4.23
N THR A 222 -21.27 -6.06 -2.93
CA THR A 222 -22.50 -5.50 -2.35
C THR A 222 -22.66 -4.00 -2.62
N VAL A 223 -21.54 -3.29 -2.86
CA VAL A 223 -21.49 -1.85 -3.15
C VAL A 223 -20.60 -1.60 -4.36
N ARG A 224 -20.82 -0.49 -5.06
CA ARG A 224 -19.90 0.01 -6.09
C ARG A 224 -18.60 0.48 -5.44
N ARG A 225 -17.45 0.21 -6.08
CA ARG A 225 -16.13 0.65 -5.61
C ARG A 225 -15.28 1.23 -6.74
N MET A 226 -14.62 2.36 -6.48
CA MET A 226 -13.67 2.98 -7.41
C MET A 226 -12.38 2.16 -7.48
N GLY A 227 -11.78 2.10 -8.68
CA GLY A 227 -10.50 1.43 -8.91
C GLY A 227 -9.30 2.36 -8.72
N LYS A 228 -8.10 1.77 -8.73
CA LYS A 228 -6.83 2.51 -8.58
C LYS A 228 -6.60 3.50 -9.73
N PHE A 229 -7.07 3.22 -10.94
CA PHE A 229 -6.99 4.17 -12.06
C PHE A 229 -7.86 5.39 -11.85
N GLU A 230 -9.05 5.26 -11.28
CA GLU A 230 -9.90 6.39 -10.92
C GLU A 230 -9.27 7.24 -9.80
N LEU A 231 -8.66 6.57 -8.78
CA LEU A 231 -7.99 7.25 -7.67
C LEU A 231 -6.70 7.98 -8.09
N GLY A 232 -6.08 7.52 -9.18
CA GLY A 232 -4.87 8.11 -9.74
C GLY A 232 -5.11 9.17 -10.81
N ASP A 233 -6.36 9.55 -11.05
CA ASP A 233 -6.71 10.56 -12.06
C ASP A 233 -5.99 11.89 -11.82
N ALA A 234 -5.52 12.54 -12.87
CA ALA A 234 -4.61 13.69 -12.86
C ALA A 234 -3.27 13.48 -12.13
N GLY A 235 -2.94 12.25 -11.76
CA GLY A 235 -1.74 11.86 -11.02
C GLY A 235 -0.90 10.80 -11.73
N SER A 236 -0.32 9.88 -10.92
CA SER A 236 0.50 8.77 -11.42
C SER A 236 0.06 7.44 -10.79
N VAL A 237 0.01 6.39 -11.60
CA VAL A 237 -0.25 5.02 -11.14
C VAL A 237 1.04 4.20 -11.32
N PHE A 238 1.53 3.63 -10.22
CA PHE A 238 2.67 2.75 -10.20
C PHE A 238 2.20 1.29 -10.11
N LEU A 239 2.56 0.49 -11.13
CA LEU A 239 2.24 -0.93 -11.25
C LEU A 239 3.51 -1.73 -10.98
N ASP A 240 3.66 -2.24 -9.75
CA ASP A 240 4.79 -3.11 -9.41
C ASP A 240 4.50 -4.55 -9.83
N GLU A 241 5.53 -5.26 -10.31
CA GLU A 241 5.49 -6.64 -10.80
C GLU A 241 4.43 -6.84 -11.90
N ILE A 242 4.46 -5.98 -12.93
CA ILE A 242 3.50 -6.00 -14.06
C ILE A 242 3.51 -7.34 -14.81
N GLY A 243 4.60 -8.10 -14.74
CA GLY A 243 4.73 -9.43 -15.36
C GLY A 243 3.81 -10.49 -14.76
N GLU A 244 3.19 -10.23 -13.62
CA GLU A 244 2.25 -11.14 -12.94
C GLU A 244 0.78 -10.90 -13.33
N LEU A 245 0.52 -9.94 -14.23
CA LEU A 245 -0.84 -9.66 -14.71
C LEU A 245 -1.38 -10.82 -15.57
N SER A 246 -2.64 -11.20 -15.34
CA SER A 246 -3.34 -12.15 -16.19
C SER A 246 -3.60 -11.58 -17.59
N PRO A 247 -3.73 -12.43 -18.63
CA PRO A 247 -4.02 -11.98 -19.99
C PRO A 247 -5.26 -11.10 -20.13
N ALA A 248 -6.30 -11.34 -19.31
CA ALA A 248 -7.51 -10.52 -19.24
C ALA A 248 -7.21 -9.11 -18.73
N THR A 249 -6.47 -9.00 -17.62
CA THR A 249 -6.06 -7.74 -17.01
C THR A 249 -5.10 -6.97 -17.92
N GLN A 250 -4.18 -7.66 -18.62
CA GLN A 250 -3.30 -7.07 -19.62
C GLN A 250 -4.08 -6.38 -20.74
N GLY A 251 -5.16 -7.02 -21.25
CA GLY A 251 -6.02 -6.43 -22.27
C GLY A 251 -6.73 -5.16 -21.82
N LYS A 252 -7.18 -5.10 -20.57
CA LYS A 252 -7.79 -3.88 -19.98
C LYS A 252 -6.77 -2.77 -19.76
N LEU A 253 -5.57 -3.12 -19.27
CA LEU A 253 -4.49 -2.16 -19.09
C LEU A 253 -4.07 -1.52 -20.44
N LEU A 254 -4.03 -2.32 -21.51
CA LEU A 254 -3.73 -1.82 -22.85
C LEU A 254 -4.73 -0.73 -23.28
N ARG A 255 -6.03 -0.91 -23.00
CA ARG A 255 -7.05 0.11 -23.27
C ARG A 255 -6.80 1.40 -22.50
N VAL A 256 -6.46 1.32 -21.20
CA VAL A 256 -6.10 2.51 -20.41
C VAL A 256 -4.92 3.26 -21.05
N LEU A 257 -3.89 2.53 -21.51
CA LEU A 257 -2.71 3.12 -22.13
C LEU A 257 -2.96 3.72 -23.52
N GLN A 258 -3.96 3.21 -24.26
CA GLN A 258 -4.26 3.63 -25.63
C GLN A 258 -5.39 4.65 -25.71
N GLU A 259 -6.49 4.34 -25.01
CA GLU A 259 -7.77 5.07 -25.12
C GLU A 259 -7.98 6.02 -23.93
N ARG A 260 -7.13 5.96 -22.88
CA ARG A 260 -7.29 6.69 -21.61
C ARG A 260 -8.68 6.46 -20.99
N SER A 261 -9.25 5.29 -21.23
CA SER A 261 -10.55 4.91 -20.72
C SER A 261 -10.62 3.43 -20.40
N PHE A 262 -11.55 3.06 -19.52
CA PHE A 262 -11.83 1.67 -19.16
C PHE A 262 -13.25 1.51 -18.65
N HIS A 263 -13.69 0.28 -18.39
CA HIS A 263 -14.96 -0.05 -17.74
C HIS A 263 -14.71 -0.72 -16.41
N ARG A 264 -15.51 -0.40 -15.39
CA ARG A 264 -15.49 -1.17 -14.14
C ARG A 264 -15.89 -2.62 -14.40
N VAL A 265 -15.47 -3.50 -13.52
CA VAL A 265 -15.91 -4.91 -13.56
C VAL A 265 -17.42 -4.97 -13.41
N GLY A 266 -18.11 -5.61 -14.36
CA GLY A 266 -19.57 -5.66 -14.42
C GLY A 266 -20.25 -4.38 -14.93
N GLY A 267 -19.49 -3.34 -15.29
CA GLY A 267 -20.01 -2.08 -15.83
C GLY A 267 -19.90 -1.98 -17.35
N THR A 268 -20.77 -1.16 -17.95
CA THR A 268 -20.77 -0.86 -19.39
C THR A 268 -20.47 0.61 -19.70
N ILE A 269 -20.37 1.45 -18.68
CA ILE A 269 -20.11 2.89 -18.84
C ILE A 269 -18.60 3.10 -18.92
N PRO A 270 -18.06 3.73 -19.96
CA PRO A 270 -16.66 4.07 -20.05
C PRO A 270 -16.31 5.15 -19.02
N ILE A 271 -15.14 5.02 -18.40
CA ILE A 271 -14.58 5.97 -17.46
C ILE A 271 -13.30 6.51 -18.08
N GLU A 272 -13.27 7.79 -18.33
CA GLU A 272 -12.08 8.48 -18.82
C GLU A 272 -11.16 8.82 -17.66
N VAL A 273 -9.82 8.66 -17.85
CA VAL A 273 -8.80 8.98 -16.86
C VAL A 273 -7.56 9.56 -17.54
N ASP A 274 -6.98 10.57 -16.90
CA ASP A 274 -5.69 11.12 -17.30
C ASP A 274 -4.61 10.74 -16.28
N VAL A 275 -4.03 9.54 -16.45
CA VAL A 275 -3.02 9.01 -15.55
C VAL A 275 -1.67 8.84 -16.25
N ARG A 276 -0.59 9.15 -15.53
CA ARG A 276 0.76 8.75 -15.93
C ARG A 276 1.04 7.35 -15.40
N ILE A 277 1.49 6.43 -16.26
CA ILE A 277 1.82 5.06 -15.88
C ILE A 277 3.32 4.93 -15.65
N ILE A 278 3.69 4.36 -14.49
CA ILE A 278 5.03 3.90 -14.16
C ILE A 278 4.89 2.42 -13.84
N ALA A 279 5.55 1.56 -14.59
CA ALA A 279 5.51 0.11 -14.40
C ALA A 279 6.85 -0.41 -13.87
N ALA A 280 6.83 -1.52 -13.15
CA ALA A 280 8.04 -2.20 -12.71
C ALA A 280 7.95 -3.72 -12.92
N SER A 281 9.08 -4.34 -13.21
CA SER A 281 9.20 -5.79 -13.33
C SER A 281 10.55 -6.27 -12.77
N ASN A 282 10.54 -7.39 -12.06
CA ASN A 282 11.74 -8.14 -11.67
C ASN A 282 12.09 -9.24 -12.67
N ARG A 283 11.20 -9.50 -13.64
CA ARG A 283 11.37 -10.51 -14.70
C ARG A 283 11.54 -9.81 -16.04
N PRO A 284 12.42 -10.29 -16.93
CA PRO A 284 12.52 -9.75 -18.29
C PRO A 284 11.21 -9.98 -19.03
N LEU A 285 10.49 -8.89 -19.36
CA LEU A 285 9.18 -8.97 -20.03
C LEU A 285 9.30 -9.58 -21.43
N GLU A 286 10.44 -9.41 -22.13
CA GLU A 286 10.71 -10.04 -23.42
C GLU A 286 10.62 -11.57 -23.35
N LYS A 287 11.10 -12.16 -22.25
CA LYS A 287 11.00 -13.61 -22.04
C LYS A 287 9.56 -14.04 -21.84
N LEU A 288 8.76 -13.24 -21.13
CA LEU A 288 7.35 -13.51 -20.92
C LEU A 288 6.55 -13.39 -22.24
N VAL A 289 6.89 -12.42 -23.10
CA VAL A 289 6.31 -12.30 -24.44
C VAL A 289 6.64 -13.54 -25.28
N ALA A 290 7.91 -13.98 -25.32
CA ALA A 290 8.32 -15.16 -26.04
C ALA A 290 7.62 -16.46 -25.54
N GLN A 291 7.21 -16.50 -24.28
CA GLN A 291 6.46 -17.61 -23.67
C GLN A 291 4.94 -17.49 -23.84
N GLY A 292 4.44 -16.41 -24.45
CA GLY A 292 3.00 -16.14 -24.58
C GLY A 292 2.29 -15.77 -23.25
N LEU A 293 3.05 -15.47 -22.20
CA LEU A 293 2.55 -15.07 -20.89
C LEU A 293 2.30 -13.57 -20.77
N PHE A 294 2.93 -12.77 -21.63
CA PHE A 294 2.73 -11.32 -21.71
C PHE A 294 2.43 -10.92 -23.16
N ARG A 295 1.46 -10.03 -23.34
CA ARG A 295 1.03 -9.59 -24.67
C ARG A 295 2.09 -8.68 -25.29
N GLU A 296 2.41 -8.91 -26.56
CA GLU A 296 3.39 -8.14 -27.32
C GLU A 296 2.96 -6.67 -27.50
N ASP A 297 1.67 -6.43 -27.77
CA ASP A 297 1.12 -5.09 -27.94
C ASP A 297 1.22 -4.25 -26.64
N LEU A 298 0.97 -4.86 -25.49
CA LEU A 298 1.13 -4.21 -24.18
C LEU A 298 2.62 -3.96 -23.90
N PHE A 299 3.50 -4.91 -24.21
CA PHE A 299 4.94 -4.77 -24.00
C PHE A 299 5.50 -3.51 -24.67
N TYR A 300 5.22 -3.30 -25.95
CA TYR A 300 5.66 -2.09 -26.64
C TYR A 300 5.04 -0.81 -26.10
N ARG A 301 3.85 -0.86 -25.54
CA ARG A 301 3.18 0.31 -24.97
C ARG A 301 3.69 0.67 -23.58
N VAL A 302 4.15 -0.31 -22.81
CA VAL A 302 4.73 -0.10 -21.47
C VAL A 302 6.22 0.25 -21.57
N ARG A 303 6.97 -0.33 -22.51
CA ARG A 303 8.42 -0.14 -22.69
C ARG A 303 8.76 1.08 -23.54
N VAL A 304 8.13 2.22 -23.26
CA VAL A 304 8.43 3.48 -23.96
C VAL A 304 9.77 4.05 -23.48
N PHE A 305 9.98 4.09 -22.16
CA PHE A 305 11.23 4.53 -21.55
C PHE A 305 11.66 3.51 -20.49
N PRO A 306 12.48 2.52 -20.87
CA PRO A 306 13.02 1.56 -19.89
C PRO A 306 14.16 2.17 -19.10
N ILE A 307 14.16 1.92 -17.77
CA ILE A 307 15.25 2.27 -16.85
C ILE A 307 15.66 1.00 -16.12
N HIS A 308 16.92 0.62 -16.28
CA HIS A 308 17.47 -0.56 -15.60
C HIS A 308 18.11 -0.17 -14.28
N ILE A 309 17.59 -0.70 -13.16
CA ILE A 309 18.12 -0.48 -11.82
C ILE A 309 19.09 -1.62 -11.49
N PRO A 310 20.39 -1.34 -11.34
CA PRO A 310 21.40 -2.38 -11.13
C PRO A 310 21.20 -3.08 -9.78
N ALA A 311 21.55 -4.36 -9.73
CA ALA A 311 21.62 -5.12 -8.48
C ALA A 311 22.70 -4.52 -7.55
N LEU A 312 22.56 -4.75 -6.23
CA LEU A 312 23.47 -4.17 -5.25
C LEU A 312 24.91 -4.66 -5.42
N ARG A 313 25.11 -5.92 -5.84
CA ARG A 313 26.42 -6.49 -6.17
C ARG A 313 27.13 -5.82 -7.36
N ASP A 314 26.36 -5.20 -8.27
CA ASP A 314 26.88 -4.47 -9.43
C ASP A 314 27.24 -2.99 -9.11
N ARG A 315 26.98 -2.57 -7.86
CA ARG A 315 27.28 -1.24 -7.33
C ARG A 315 27.83 -1.30 -5.91
N PRO A 316 28.95 -1.98 -5.69
CA PRO A 316 29.54 -2.20 -4.35
C PRO A 316 29.86 -0.89 -3.62
N ASP A 317 30.18 0.18 -4.34
CA ASP A 317 30.44 1.51 -3.77
C ASP A 317 29.24 2.09 -3.01
N ASP A 318 28.02 1.61 -3.29
CA ASP A 318 26.81 2.09 -2.63
C ASP A 318 26.50 1.36 -1.32
N ILE A 319 27.17 0.21 -1.05
CA ILE A 319 26.93 -0.60 0.17
C ILE A 319 27.25 0.22 1.42
N GLU A 320 28.40 0.88 1.44
CA GLU A 320 28.83 1.66 2.61
C GLU A 320 27.92 2.86 2.90
N PRO A 321 27.58 3.71 1.92
CA PRO A 321 26.59 4.77 2.13
C PRO A 321 25.24 4.26 2.62
N LEU A 322 24.77 3.12 2.11
CA LEU A 322 23.53 2.48 2.57
C LEU A 322 23.63 2.00 4.02
N ILE A 323 24.73 1.34 4.40
CA ILE A 323 24.97 0.93 5.79
C ILE A 323 24.97 2.14 6.72
N ALA A 324 25.70 3.19 6.37
CA ALA A 324 25.78 4.41 7.18
C ALA A 324 24.39 5.03 7.39
N TRP A 325 23.62 5.15 6.32
CA TRP A 325 22.27 5.70 6.39
C TRP A 325 21.32 4.84 7.25
N TYR A 326 21.36 3.52 7.11
CA TYR A 326 20.52 2.64 7.92
C TYR A 326 20.92 2.63 9.39
N LEU A 327 22.21 2.68 9.73
CA LEU A 327 22.67 2.76 11.12
C LEU A 327 22.28 4.08 11.80
N GLU A 328 22.08 5.14 11.04
CA GLU A 328 21.61 6.43 11.54
C GLU A 328 20.09 6.43 11.76
N HIS A 329 19.30 5.86 10.84
CA HIS A 329 17.84 6.00 10.81
C HIS A 329 17.09 4.85 11.48
N LEU A 330 17.51 3.58 11.28
CA LEU A 330 16.81 2.43 11.84
C LEU A 330 16.73 2.42 13.38
N PRO A 331 17.77 2.81 14.14
CA PRO A 331 17.65 2.85 15.59
C PRO A 331 16.54 3.80 16.05
N GLN A 332 16.35 4.94 15.39
CA GLN A 332 15.27 5.89 15.71
C GLN A 332 13.89 5.30 15.39
N GLU A 333 13.74 4.64 14.23
CA GLU A 333 12.49 3.94 13.85
C GLU A 333 12.13 2.83 14.85
N LEU A 334 13.14 2.11 15.36
CA LEU A 334 12.98 0.99 16.30
C LEU A 334 12.90 1.41 17.78
N GLY A 335 13.02 2.71 18.09
CA GLY A 335 13.09 3.20 19.48
C GLY A 335 14.33 2.68 20.23
N ARG A 336 15.44 2.42 19.51
CA ARG A 336 16.72 1.94 20.04
C ARG A 336 17.75 3.06 20.07
N ARG A 337 18.84 2.85 20.82
CA ARG A 337 20.00 3.73 20.79
C ARG A 337 20.82 3.51 19.52
N ALA A 338 21.59 4.52 19.12
CA ALA A 338 22.57 4.38 18.05
C ALA A 338 23.55 3.28 18.37
N VAL A 339 23.85 2.42 17.41
CA VAL A 339 24.68 1.22 17.57
C VAL A 339 25.90 1.35 16.66
N GLN A 340 27.05 0.96 17.16
CA GLN A 340 28.29 0.90 16.37
C GLN A 340 28.41 -0.44 15.66
N LEU A 341 28.97 -0.42 14.45
CA LEU A 341 29.23 -1.61 13.65
C LEU A 341 30.72 -1.98 13.78
N ALA A 342 31.00 -3.18 14.27
CA ALA A 342 32.38 -3.68 14.38
C ALA A 342 33.06 -3.80 13.01
N PRO A 343 34.41 -3.60 12.92
CA PRO A 343 35.13 -3.66 11.64
C PRO A 343 34.95 -4.99 10.90
N ALA A 344 34.93 -6.12 11.59
CA ALA A 344 34.73 -7.45 11.02
C ALA A 344 33.31 -7.59 10.43
N ALA A 345 32.29 -7.10 11.13
CA ALA A 345 30.92 -7.07 10.64
C ALA A 345 30.78 -6.19 9.39
N ARG A 346 31.45 -5.04 9.36
CA ARG A 346 31.46 -4.13 8.19
C ARG A 346 32.07 -4.78 6.96
N GLU A 347 33.20 -5.46 7.11
CA GLU A 347 33.86 -6.18 6.01
C GLU A 347 32.98 -7.31 5.48
N ARG A 348 32.31 -8.03 6.38
CA ARG A 348 31.37 -9.08 6.02
C ARG A 348 30.19 -8.57 5.19
N LEU A 349 29.62 -7.41 5.56
CA LEU A 349 28.54 -6.77 4.81
C LEU A 349 29.00 -6.32 3.41
N ARG A 350 30.25 -5.86 3.27
CA ARG A 350 30.83 -5.44 2.00
C ARG A 350 31.09 -6.59 1.05
N SER A 351 31.51 -7.74 1.57
CA SER A 351 31.90 -8.90 0.77
C SER A 351 30.72 -9.79 0.38
N TYR A 352 29.52 -9.50 0.83
CA TYR A 352 28.33 -10.32 0.55
C TYR A 352 27.63 -9.88 -0.75
N ASP A 353 27.08 -10.83 -1.52
CA ASP A 353 26.51 -10.60 -2.87
C ASP A 353 25.10 -9.97 -2.86
N TRP A 354 24.44 -9.95 -1.72
CA TRP A 354 23.10 -9.36 -1.53
C TRP A 354 22.06 -9.84 -2.55
N PRO A 355 21.70 -11.13 -2.62
CA PRO A 355 20.71 -11.64 -3.56
C PRO A 355 19.34 -10.99 -3.38
N GLY A 356 18.97 -10.53 -2.18
CA GLY A 356 17.77 -9.73 -1.90
C GLY A 356 18.00 -8.22 -1.96
N ASN A 357 19.16 -7.79 -2.49
CA ASN A 357 19.53 -6.40 -2.72
C ASN A 357 19.38 -5.49 -1.47
N VAL A 358 18.93 -4.26 -1.65
CA VAL A 358 18.79 -3.26 -0.58
C VAL A 358 17.76 -3.69 0.47
N ARG A 359 16.75 -4.46 0.07
CA ARG A 359 15.75 -4.99 1.01
C ARG A 359 16.39 -5.98 2.00
N GLU A 360 17.25 -6.87 1.51
CA GLU A 360 17.97 -7.82 2.35
C GLU A 360 18.96 -7.11 3.27
N LEU A 361 19.72 -6.15 2.76
CA LEU A 361 20.63 -5.32 3.56
C LEU A 361 19.91 -4.61 4.69
N ARG A 362 18.77 -3.96 4.41
CA ARG A 362 17.93 -3.31 5.45
C ARG A 362 17.48 -4.32 6.50
N ASN A 363 16.91 -5.44 6.09
CA ASN A 363 16.40 -6.47 7.02
C ASN A 363 17.53 -7.10 7.87
N CYS A 364 18.72 -7.26 7.29
CA CYS A 364 19.91 -7.75 8.01
C CYS A 364 20.32 -6.75 9.11
N LEU A 365 20.46 -5.47 8.77
CA LEU A 365 20.83 -4.43 9.72
C LEU A 365 19.73 -4.20 10.77
N GLU A 366 18.45 -4.22 10.39
CA GLU A 366 17.33 -4.11 11.33
C GLU A 366 17.38 -5.22 12.39
N ARG A 367 17.57 -6.46 11.97
CA ARG A 367 17.75 -7.60 12.91
C ARG A 367 18.99 -7.42 13.78
N ALA A 368 20.12 -7.05 13.18
CA ALA A 368 21.34 -6.85 13.93
C ALA A 368 21.21 -5.75 15.00
N ILE A 369 20.52 -4.65 14.71
CA ILE A 369 20.22 -3.57 15.67
C ILE A 369 19.31 -4.06 16.80
N ILE A 370 18.34 -4.93 16.50
CA ILE A 370 17.44 -5.50 17.52
C ILE A 370 18.21 -6.44 18.48
N LEU A 371 19.17 -7.21 17.95
CA LEU A 371 19.95 -8.19 18.70
C LEU A 371 21.19 -7.61 19.36
N ALA A 372 21.66 -6.44 18.89
CA ALA A 372 22.86 -5.80 19.42
C ALA A 372 22.72 -5.46 20.92
N ASP A 373 23.79 -5.74 21.65
CA ASP A 373 23.99 -5.33 23.04
C ASP A 373 24.81 -4.01 23.14
N GLU A 374 25.35 -3.71 24.31
CA GLU A 374 26.17 -2.51 24.54
C GLU A 374 27.50 -2.54 23.78
N SER A 375 27.96 -3.68 23.29
CA SER A 375 29.21 -3.82 22.52
C SER A 375 29.06 -3.42 21.05
N GLY A 376 27.81 -3.27 20.58
CA GLY A 376 27.49 -2.94 19.19
C GLY A 376 27.17 -4.18 18.34
N ILE A 377 27.15 -4.01 17.02
CA ILE A 377 26.86 -5.08 16.06
C ILE A 377 28.17 -5.80 15.72
N GLU A 378 28.26 -7.07 16.08
CA GLU A 378 29.37 -7.96 15.73
C GLU A 378 29.01 -8.82 14.50
N GLU A 379 30.00 -9.52 13.92
CA GLU A 379 29.81 -10.41 12.77
C GLU A 379 28.78 -11.52 13.08
N LYS A 380 28.77 -12.04 14.31
CA LYS A 380 27.82 -13.07 14.77
C LYS A 380 26.35 -12.63 14.72
N ASP A 381 26.09 -11.32 14.80
CA ASP A 381 24.75 -10.74 14.78
C ASP A 381 24.21 -10.60 13.35
N LEU A 382 25.10 -10.71 12.35
CA LEU A 382 24.76 -10.64 10.94
C LEU A 382 24.28 -12.02 10.46
N ARG A 383 22.99 -12.16 10.31
CA ARG A 383 22.39 -13.32 9.64
C ARG A 383 22.30 -13.05 8.14
N LEU A 384 23.33 -13.43 7.39
CA LEU A 384 23.42 -13.27 5.94
C LEU A 384 22.91 -14.52 5.24
N GLY A 385 22.13 -14.33 4.21
CA GLY A 385 21.50 -15.37 3.42
C GLY A 385 20.08 -15.72 3.86
N PRO A 386 19.32 -16.40 2.98
CA PRO A 386 18.05 -16.95 3.37
C PRO A 386 18.31 -17.93 4.54
N GLU A 387 17.50 -17.83 5.60
CA GLU A 387 17.41 -18.97 6.52
C GLU A 387 17.04 -20.17 5.63
N PRO A 388 17.85 -21.25 5.64
CA PRO A 388 17.47 -22.40 4.85
C PRO A 388 16.10 -22.85 5.34
N ALA A 389 15.10 -22.74 4.47
CA ALA A 389 13.82 -23.34 4.74
C ALA A 389 14.10 -24.81 5.06
N PRO A 390 13.39 -25.42 6.04
CA PRO A 390 13.57 -26.83 6.33
C PRO A 390 13.37 -27.63 5.04
N GLY A 391 14.48 -28.02 4.38
CA GLY A 391 14.46 -28.76 3.12
C GLY A 391 15.17 -28.13 1.91
N GLU A 392 15.67 -26.87 1.97
CA GLU A 392 16.46 -26.29 0.88
C GLU A 392 17.93 -26.71 0.94
N THR A 393 18.40 -27.28 -0.17
CA THR A 393 19.82 -27.64 -0.36
C THR A 393 20.66 -26.41 -0.71
N ALA A 394 21.80 -26.21 -0.06
CA ALA A 394 22.76 -25.18 -0.43
C ALA A 394 23.29 -25.45 -1.85
N ARG A 395 23.43 -24.39 -2.67
CA ARG A 395 23.98 -24.53 -4.02
C ARG A 395 25.38 -25.19 -3.97
N GLY A 396 25.51 -26.38 -4.55
CA GLY A 396 26.75 -27.15 -4.60
C GLY A 396 26.87 -28.22 -3.51
N GLU A 397 25.92 -28.39 -2.63
CA GLU A 397 25.89 -29.44 -1.61
C GLU A 397 25.46 -30.76 -2.25
N THR A 398 26.20 -31.85 -1.92
CA THR A 398 25.80 -33.20 -2.35
C THR A 398 24.60 -33.69 -1.55
N LEU A 399 23.86 -34.67 -2.10
CA LEU A 399 22.68 -35.24 -1.41
C LEU A 399 23.04 -35.79 -0.02
N ASP A 400 24.22 -36.37 0.14
CA ASP A 400 24.69 -36.92 1.41
C ASP A 400 24.98 -35.81 2.42
N GLN A 401 25.62 -34.71 2.00
CA GLN A 401 25.81 -33.52 2.83
C GLN A 401 24.50 -32.88 3.27
N ALA A 402 23.53 -32.76 2.34
CA ALA A 402 22.22 -32.24 2.66
C ALA A 402 21.44 -33.11 3.66
N ARG A 403 21.55 -34.45 3.54
CA ARG A 403 20.98 -35.41 4.49
C ARG A 403 21.61 -35.29 5.87
N GLU A 404 22.93 -35.21 5.93
CA GLU A 404 23.67 -35.12 7.20
C GLU A 404 23.33 -33.82 7.94
N ARG A 405 23.28 -32.69 7.23
CA ARG A 405 22.87 -31.39 7.78
C ARG A 405 21.41 -31.39 8.26
N ALA A 406 20.49 -31.96 7.47
CA ALA A 406 19.07 -32.05 7.87
C ALA A 406 18.89 -32.95 9.08
N ALA A 407 19.65 -34.05 9.18
CA ALA A 407 19.64 -34.96 10.32
C ALA A 407 20.16 -34.25 11.58
N GLN A 408 21.29 -33.53 11.48
CA GLN A 408 21.86 -32.76 12.60
C GLN A 408 20.88 -31.63 13.07
N ALA A 409 20.26 -30.89 12.16
CA ALA A 409 19.28 -29.85 12.51
C ALA A 409 18.06 -30.44 13.22
N ALA A 410 17.51 -31.53 12.72
CA ALA A 410 16.38 -32.23 13.33
C ALA A 410 16.75 -32.79 14.73
N GLU A 411 17.93 -33.36 14.85
CA GLU A 411 18.46 -33.90 16.11
C GLU A 411 18.63 -32.79 17.16
N ARG A 412 19.17 -31.63 16.75
CA ARG A 412 19.35 -30.47 17.64
C ARG A 412 18.02 -29.95 18.18
N ILE A 413 17.02 -29.77 17.30
CA ILE A 413 15.66 -29.31 17.69
C ILE A 413 15.03 -30.32 18.65
N TRP A 414 15.23 -31.59 18.40
CA TRP A 414 14.66 -32.66 19.21
C TRP A 414 15.31 -32.73 20.62
N LEU A 415 16.64 -32.58 20.71
CA LEU A 415 17.35 -32.51 21.98
C LEU A 415 16.93 -31.30 22.83
N LEU A 416 16.79 -30.12 22.23
CA LEU A 416 16.30 -28.91 22.91
C LEU A 416 14.88 -29.10 23.45
N ARG A 417 13.97 -29.68 22.68
CA ARG A 417 12.60 -29.99 23.14
C ARG A 417 12.57 -31.00 24.26
N ALA A 418 13.48 -31.98 24.25
CA ALA A 418 13.59 -32.96 25.33
C ALA A 418 14.09 -32.31 26.65
N LEU A 419 15.06 -31.40 26.57
CA LEU A 419 15.55 -30.61 27.70
C LEU A 419 14.47 -29.68 28.25
N GLU A 420 13.76 -28.98 27.39
CA GLU A 420 12.69 -28.07 27.76
C GLU A 420 11.55 -28.81 28.48
N LYS A 421 11.11 -29.96 27.94
CA LYS A 421 10.11 -30.82 28.57
C LYS A 421 10.54 -31.34 29.94
N ALA A 422 11.80 -31.62 30.09
CA ALA A 422 12.39 -32.09 31.33
C ALA A 422 12.83 -30.96 32.27
N LYS A 423 12.54 -29.70 31.93
CA LYS A 423 12.92 -28.49 32.71
C LYS A 423 14.43 -28.45 33.04
N GLY A 424 15.29 -28.88 32.12
CA GLY A 424 16.73 -28.90 32.26
C GLY A 424 17.31 -30.17 32.94
N ASP A 425 16.47 -31.11 33.39
CA ASP A 425 16.97 -32.38 33.94
C ASP A 425 17.41 -33.29 32.79
N ARG A 426 18.75 -33.44 32.65
CA ARG A 426 19.37 -34.21 31.57
C ARG A 426 19.06 -35.70 31.64
N THR A 427 18.86 -36.24 32.88
CA THR A 427 18.51 -37.63 33.05
C THR A 427 17.08 -37.93 32.63
N ALA A 428 16.17 -37.09 33.04
CA ALA A 428 14.78 -37.16 32.60
C ALA A 428 14.63 -36.91 31.10
N ALA A 429 15.40 -35.95 30.53
CA ALA A 429 15.44 -35.69 29.08
C ALA A 429 15.95 -36.90 28.30
N ALA A 430 17.02 -37.57 28.78
CA ALA A 430 17.53 -38.77 28.14
C ALA A 430 16.48 -39.92 28.12
N GLN A 431 15.74 -40.13 29.22
CA GLN A 431 14.68 -41.10 29.29
C GLN A 431 13.53 -40.78 28.33
N ALA A 432 13.10 -39.51 28.32
CA ALA A 432 12.06 -39.02 27.37
C ALA A 432 12.51 -39.18 25.91
N ALA A 433 13.80 -39.06 25.67
CA ALA A 433 14.47 -39.24 24.39
C ALA A 433 14.67 -40.71 23.98
N GLY A 434 14.40 -41.68 24.85
CA GLY A 434 14.68 -43.09 24.57
C GLY A 434 16.19 -43.40 24.47
N LEU A 435 17.06 -42.55 25.03
CA LEU A 435 18.50 -42.66 24.99
C LEU A 435 19.06 -42.97 26.39
N SER A 436 20.20 -43.65 26.44
CA SER A 436 20.93 -43.73 27.70
C SER A 436 21.53 -42.35 28.06
N PRO A 437 21.68 -41.99 29.37
CA PRO A 437 22.26 -40.72 29.79
C PRO A 437 23.62 -40.41 29.13
N ARG A 438 24.49 -41.39 29.03
CA ARG A 438 25.78 -41.26 28.34
C ARG A 438 25.65 -40.91 26.85
N ARG A 439 24.69 -41.50 26.17
CA ARG A 439 24.47 -41.30 24.75
C ARG A 439 23.75 -39.94 24.48
N PHE A 440 22.93 -39.51 25.42
CA PHE A 440 22.29 -38.21 25.37
C PHE A 440 23.33 -37.08 25.58
N GLU A 441 24.23 -37.21 26.55
CA GLU A 441 25.32 -36.25 26.74
C GLU A 441 26.29 -36.19 25.55
N ALA A 442 26.63 -37.33 24.95
CA ALA A 442 27.44 -37.32 23.72
C ALA A 442 26.76 -36.55 22.60
N LYS A 443 25.44 -36.71 22.44
CA LYS A 443 24.65 -36.00 21.43
C LYS A 443 24.54 -34.51 21.73
N LEU A 444 24.45 -34.11 22.98
CA LEU A 444 24.49 -32.69 23.37
C LEU A 444 25.85 -32.06 23.01
N ARG A 445 26.96 -32.76 23.21
CA ARG A 445 28.28 -32.28 22.80
C ARG A 445 28.42 -32.16 21.29
N GLU A 446 28.03 -33.21 20.54
CA GLU A 446 28.06 -33.20 19.08
C GLU A 446 27.25 -32.04 18.47
N ASN A 447 26.21 -31.59 19.17
CA ASN A 447 25.33 -30.49 18.72
C ASN A 447 25.64 -29.13 19.39
N GLY A 448 26.71 -28.99 20.18
CA GLY A 448 27.11 -27.75 20.84
C GLY A 448 26.10 -27.24 21.88
N LEU A 449 25.43 -28.14 22.61
CA LEU A 449 24.39 -27.84 23.60
C LEU A 449 24.86 -28.19 25.03
N GLU A 450 26.15 -28.03 25.33
CA GLU A 450 26.72 -28.40 26.64
C GLU A 450 26.25 -27.49 27.79
N GLU A 451 25.91 -26.24 27.47
CA GLU A 451 25.48 -25.21 28.44
C GLU A 451 23.95 -24.99 28.47
N ALA A 452 23.17 -25.78 27.76
CA ALA A 452 21.74 -25.67 27.68
C ALA A 452 20.98 -26.42 28.79
#